data_b984d63bdaab1d1d64fca39a4c230dcb
#
_entry.id   b984d63bdaab1d1d64fca39a4c230dcb
#
_cell.length_a   1.000
_cell.length_b   1.000
_cell.length_c   1.000
_cell.angle_alpha   90.00
_cell.angle_beta   90.00
_cell.angle_gamma   90.00
#
_symmetry.space_group_name_H-M   'P 1'
#
loop_
_entity.id
_entity.type
_entity.pdbx_description
1 polymer ?
#
loop_
_entity_poly.entity_id
_entity_poly.type
_entity_poly.pdbx_seq_one_letter_code
_entity_poly.pdbx_strand_id
1 'polypeptide(L)'
;MPKNNAPNSIDLSSAAVRLALQPRAKPYWQVCTPGAHLGYYKGNRGSAWYGRKFVGDGKYKQAKIGPARDENGSTGLSFEAARQELLRWAAVNAEAGADLHVTRSEAVRATRRVDQLKPNRLDAISQAWAHVRPDVDFWLPGFFLRIEYAHYLHDRRVQEVAKQAGTNVGDMHVLLALRRNGPDGAMRPTDLYRELLVTSGAITKRLDSLMAQKLVERVAAVGDRRSELVRLTRRGLAIADAAMNRIASSLKDIVRASGVSHAELKHVDDCFRRLIAAM
;
A
#
# COMPACT_ATOMS: atom_id res chain seq x y z
N MET A 1 -34.41 1.69 12.01
CA MET A 1 -33.44 1.44 13.08
C MET A 1 -32.34 0.54 12.50
N PRO A 2 -31.12 1.01 12.23
CA PRO A 2 -30.04 0.15 11.76
C PRO A 2 -29.38 -0.51 12.97
N LYS A 3 -29.30 -1.83 12.93
CA LYS A 3 -28.60 -2.66 13.93
C LYS A 3 -27.09 -2.36 13.87
N ASN A 4 -26.61 -1.68 14.90
CA ASN A 4 -25.19 -1.45 15.17
C ASN A 4 -24.60 -2.77 15.69
N ASN A 5 -24.00 -3.59 14.81
CA ASN A 5 -23.19 -4.74 15.18
C ASN A 5 -21.71 -4.37 15.01
N ALA A 6 -21.16 -3.61 15.96
CA ALA A 6 -19.73 -3.63 16.20
C ALA A 6 -19.38 -4.99 16.83
N PRO A 7 -18.47 -5.80 16.29
CA PRO A 7 -18.06 -7.03 16.94
C PRO A 7 -17.32 -6.66 18.22
N ASN A 8 -17.84 -7.10 19.38
CA ASN A 8 -17.14 -7.09 20.66
C ASN A 8 -15.75 -7.73 20.43
N SER A 9 -14.70 -6.93 20.49
CA SER A 9 -13.34 -7.44 20.41
C SER A 9 -13.05 -8.16 21.73
N ILE A 10 -13.07 -9.50 21.69
CA ILE A 10 -12.73 -10.35 22.83
C ILE A 10 -11.23 -10.17 23.07
N ASP A 11 -10.86 -9.77 24.30
CA ASP A 11 -9.45 -9.70 24.70
C ASP A 11 -8.89 -11.09 25.02
N LEU A 12 -8.26 -11.72 24.03
CA LEU A 12 -7.64 -13.03 24.15
C LEU A 12 -6.28 -12.98 24.88
N SER A 13 -5.76 -11.80 25.24
CA SER A 13 -4.53 -11.67 26.03
C SER A 13 -4.77 -12.13 27.47
N SER A 14 -5.98 -11.91 28.00
CA SER A 14 -6.38 -12.32 29.35
C SER A 14 -6.68 -13.83 29.42
N ALA A 15 -5.98 -14.53 30.31
CA ALA A 15 -6.21 -15.94 30.58
C ALA A 15 -7.60 -16.17 31.16
N ALA A 16 -8.06 -15.32 32.05
CA ALA A 16 -9.39 -15.39 32.64
C ALA A 16 -10.51 -15.29 31.58
N VAL A 17 -10.33 -14.43 30.58
CA VAL A 17 -11.26 -14.33 29.44
C VAL A 17 -11.24 -15.63 28.64
N ARG A 18 -10.08 -16.19 28.33
CA ARG A 18 -10.00 -17.46 27.59
C ARG A 18 -10.64 -18.64 28.33
N LEU A 19 -10.47 -18.68 29.64
CA LEU A 19 -11.08 -19.71 30.48
C LEU A 19 -12.62 -19.64 30.50
N ALA A 20 -13.18 -18.44 30.47
CA ALA A 20 -14.62 -18.18 30.43
C ALA A 20 -15.28 -18.47 29.08
N LEU A 21 -14.50 -18.60 27.99
CA LEU A 21 -15.05 -18.88 26.65
C LEU A 21 -15.70 -20.27 26.59
N GLN A 22 -16.79 -20.38 25.85
CA GLN A 22 -17.46 -21.66 25.59
C GLN A 22 -16.76 -22.43 24.46
N PRO A 23 -16.69 -23.79 24.54
CA PRO A 23 -16.23 -24.60 23.43
C PRO A 23 -17.08 -24.39 22.18
N ARG A 24 -16.41 -24.22 20.99
CA ARG A 24 -17.10 -24.06 19.70
C ARG A 24 -16.24 -24.54 18.52
N ALA A 25 -16.90 -24.78 17.37
CA ALA A 25 -16.24 -25.29 16.17
C ALA A 25 -15.29 -24.30 15.49
N LYS A 26 -15.43 -22.99 15.73
CA LYS A 26 -14.61 -21.94 15.10
C LYS A 26 -13.83 -21.17 16.15
N PRO A 27 -12.56 -20.74 15.86
CA PRO A 27 -11.78 -19.93 16.81
C PRO A 27 -12.44 -18.58 17.14
N TYR A 28 -12.16 -18.07 18.31
CA TYR A 28 -12.38 -16.69 18.71
C TYR A 28 -11.23 -15.83 18.16
N TRP A 29 -11.53 -14.73 17.47
CA TRP A 29 -10.53 -13.96 16.76
C TRP A 29 -10.29 -12.60 17.41
N GLN A 30 -8.99 -12.25 17.56
CA GLN A 30 -8.53 -10.93 17.95
C GLN A 30 -7.60 -10.38 16.88
N VAL A 31 -7.75 -9.08 16.54
CA VAL A 31 -6.84 -8.39 15.63
C VAL A 31 -5.51 -8.16 16.33
N CYS A 32 -4.40 -8.60 15.73
CA CYS A 32 -3.04 -8.33 16.23
C CYS A 32 -2.34 -7.22 15.45
N THR A 33 -2.51 -7.24 14.13
CA THR A 33 -2.03 -6.18 13.22
C THR A 33 -3.04 -6.05 12.07
N PRO A 34 -3.04 -4.97 11.29
CA PRO A 34 -3.86 -4.86 10.11
C PRO A 34 -3.69 -6.08 9.19
N GLY A 35 -4.79 -6.76 8.90
CA GLY A 35 -4.82 -7.97 8.07
C GLY A 35 -4.36 -9.27 8.75
N ALA A 36 -3.84 -9.26 9.97
CA ALA A 36 -3.46 -10.47 10.70
C ALA A 36 -4.18 -10.59 12.05
N HIS A 37 -4.76 -11.78 12.29
CA HIS A 37 -5.57 -12.04 13.47
C HIS A 37 -5.08 -13.31 14.16
N LEU A 38 -4.99 -13.27 15.49
CA LEU A 38 -4.79 -14.44 16.31
C LEU A 38 -6.13 -15.02 16.75
N GLY A 39 -6.31 -16.31 16.59
CA GLY A 39 -7.50 -17.03 16.94
C GLY A 39 -7.25 -18.01 18.10
N TYR A 40 -8.11 -18.01 19.09
CA TYR A 40 -8.12 -18.99 20.16
C TYR A 40 -9.25 -19.99 19.91
N TYR A 41 -8.88 -21.24 19.67
CA TYR A 41 -9.83 -22.35 19.57
C TYR A 41 -9.96 -23.01 20.91
N LYS A 42 -11.19 -23.17 21.40
CA LYS A 42 -11.52 -23.90 22.61
C LYS A 42 -12.39 -25.11 22.23
N GLY A 43 -11.81 -26.30 22.33
CA GLY A 43 -12.48 -27.55 22.12
C GLY A 43 -12.75 -28.29 23.45
N ASN A 44 -13.48 -29.40 23.38
CA ASN A 44 -13.78 -30.22 24.57
C ASN A 44 -12.55 -30.98 25.13
N ARG A 45 -11.49 -31.18 24.31
CA ARG A 45 -10.30 -31.96 24.68
C ARG A 45 -9.02 -31.11 24.73
N GLY A 46 -9.11 -29.81 24.54
CA GLY A 46 -7.97 -28.88 24.58
C GLY A 46 -8.18 -27.63 23.74
N SER A 47 -7.23 -26.73 23.85
CA SER A 47 -7.24 -25.45 23.19
C SER A 47 -6.02 -25.26 22.29
N ALA A 48 -6.14 -24.42 21.25
CA ALA A 48 -5.09 -24.18 20.29
C ALA A 48 -5.15 -22.74 19.75
N TRP A 49 -3.99 -22.22 19.38
CA TRP A 49 -3.82 -20.98 18.68
C TRP A 49 -3.85 -21.19 17.16
N TYR A 50 -4.55 -20.30 16.47
CA TYR A 50 -4.63 -20.22 15.03
C TYR A 50 -4.23 -18.83 14.57
N GLY A 51 -3.54 -18.75 13.45
CA GLY A 51 -3.29 -17.50 12.73
C GLY A 51 -4.19 -17.41 11.52
N ARG A 52 -4.69 -16.21 11.21
CA ARG A 52 -5.24 -15.91 9.88
C ARG A 52 -4.69 -14.61 9.38
N LYS A 53 -4.30 -14.61 8.09
CA LYS A 53 -3.82 -13.43 7.37
C LYS A 53 -4.70 -13.19 6.16
N PHE A 54 -5.06 -11.94 5.97
CA PHE A 54 -5.78 -11.51 4.78
C PHE A 54 -4.89 -11.64 3.54
N VAL A 55 -5.38 -12.27 2.47
CA VAL A 55 -4.64 -12.54 1.23
C VAL A 55 -5.31 -11.95 -0.02
N GLY A 56 -6.25 -11.01 0.16
CA GLY A 56 -7.00 -10.39 -0.94
C GLY A 56 -8.35 -11.05 -1.22
N ASP A 57 -9.19 -10.42 -2.04
CA ASP A 57 -10.50 -10.90 -2.50
C ASP A 57 -11.45 -11.39 -1.37
N GLY A 58 -11.38 -10.76 -0.18
CA GLY A 58 -12.18 -11.18 0.96
C GLY A 58 -11.73 -12.49 1.61
N LYS A 59 -10.60 -13.08 1.19
CA LYS A 59 -10.10 -14.37 1.64
C LYS A 59 -9.02 -14.23 2.70
N TYR A 60 -8.97 -15.22 3.58
CA TYR A 60 -7.94 -15.36 4.60
C TYR A 60 -7.20 -16.70 4.44
N LYS A 61 -5.87 -16.64 4.43
CA LYS A 61 -5.05 -17.84 4.67
C LYS A 61 -5.04 -18.08 6.17
N GLN A 62 -5.28 -19.32 6.58
CA GLN A 62 -5.33 -19.70 7.99
C GLN A 62 -4.34 -20.86 8.24
N ALA A 63 -3.68 -20.82 9.40
CA ALA A 63 -2.80 -21.90 9.86
C ALA A 63 -2.98 -22.12 11.35
N LYS A 64 -2.72 -23.36 11.80
CA LYS A 64 -2.58 -23.67 13.22
C LYS A 64 -1.20 -23.21 13.68
N ILE A 65 -1.15 -22.36 14.71
CA ILE A 65 0.09 -21.84 15.29
C ILE A 65 0.68 -22.84 16.31
N GLY A 66 -0.17 -23.39 17.18
CA GLY A 66 0.26 -24.36 18.17
C GLY A 66 -0.78 -24.62 19.25
N PRO A 67 -0.50 -25.52 20.19
CA PRO A 67 -1.36 -25.72 21.36
C PRO A 67 -1.35 -24.47 22.23
N ALA A 68 -2.48 -24.14 22.85
CA ALA A 68 -2.56 -23.01 23.77
C ALA A 68 -2.19 -23.48 25.18
N ARG A 69 -1.47 -22.64 25.93
CA ARG A 69 -1.26 -22.84 27.36
C ARG A 69 -2.47 -22.31 28.10
N ASP A 70 -3.22 -23.19 28.71
CA ASP A 70 -4.22 -22.90 29.73
C ASP A 70 -3.58 -23.00 31.12
N GLU A 71 -4.03 -22.24 32.11
CA GLU A 71 -3.31 -21.88 33.35
C GLU A 71 -2.88 -23.05 34.28
N ASN A 72 -3.12 -24.31 33.98
CA ASN A 72 -2.82 -25.41 34.87
C ASN A 72 -1.68 -26.35 34.38
N GLY A 73 -0.54 -25.77 33.99
CA GLY A 73 0.69 -26.54 33.77
C GLY A 73 0.76 -27.29 32.43
N SER A 74 -0.13 -27.03 31.49
CA SER A 74 -0.11 -27.63 30.16
C SER A 74 1.03 -27.06 29.31
N THR A 75 1.73 -27.92 28.58
CA THR A 75 2.71 -27.56 27.56
C THR A 75 1.97 -26.87 26.40
N GLY A 76 2.27 -25.58 26.15
CA GLY A 76 1.66 -24.82 25.07
C GLY A 76 2.16 -23.38 24.99
N LEU A 77 1.71 -22.63 23.98
CA LEU A 77 2.11 -21.26 23.76
C LEU A 77 1.25 -20.31 24.62
N SER A 78 1.90 -19.36 25.29
CA SER A 78 1.21 -18.20 25.86
C SER A 78 0.62 -17.33 24.74
N PHE A 79 -0.25 -16.40 25.08
CA PHE A 79 -0.78 -15.44 24.11
C PHE A 79 0.33 -14.67 23.38
N GLU A 80 1.32 -14.17 24.11
CA GLU A 80 2.42 -13.40 23.53
C GLU A 80 3.32 -14.26 22.63
N ALA A 81 3.64 -15.48 23.05
CA ALA A 81 4.39 -16.42 22.22
C ALA A 81 3.62 -16.77 20.92
N ALA A 82 2.33 -17.00 21.01
CA ALA A 82 1.48 -17.28 19.86
C ALA A 82 1.35 -16.07 18.93
N ARG A 83 1.31 -14.85 19.49
CA ARG A 83 1.30 -13.59 18.75
C ARG A 83 2.60 -13.38 17.98
N GLN A 84 3.75 -13.63 18.60
CA GLN A 84 5.06 -13.56 17.92
C GLN A 84 5.16 -14.57 16.79
N GLU A 85 4.69 -15.79 17.01
CA GLU A 85 4.70 -16.85 15.99
C GLU A 85 3.75 -16.52 14.83
N LEU A 86 2.57 -15.93 15.11
CA LEU A 86 1.69 -15.38 14.09
C LEU A 86 2.41 -14.32 13.22
N LEU A 87 3.14 -13.41 13.85
CA LEU A 87 3.86 -12.34 13.12
C LEU A 87 4.97 -12.92 12.24
N ARG A 88 5.74 -13.90 12.72
CA ARG A 88 6.75 -14.63 11.92
C ARG A 88 6.10 -15.35 10.73
N TRP A 89 5.04 -16.11 10.98
CA TRP A 89 4.30 -16.81 9.92
C TRP A 89 3.70 -15.84 8.91
N ALA A 90 3.18 -14.70 9.36
CA ALA A 90 2.63 -13.68 8.49
C ALA A 90 3.71 -12.99 7.65
N ALA A 91 4.93 -12.79 8.17
CA ALA A 91 6.07 -12.21 7.45
C ALA A 91 6.59 -13.17 6.36
N VAL A 92 6.84 -14.44 6.69
CA VAL A 92 7.30 -15.46 5.73
C VAL A 92 6.31 -15.65 4.58
N ASN A 93 5.02 -15.53 4.83
CA ASN A 93 3.99 -15.62 3.79
C ASN A 93 3.72 -14.26 3.09
N ALA A 94 4.44 -13.19 3.42
CA ALA A 94 4.38 -11.92 2.70
C ALA A 94 5.19 -11.97 1.40
N GLU A 95 6.28 -12.73 1.35
CA GLU A 95 7.12 -12.87 0.15
C GLU A 95 6.48 -13.71 -0.95
N ALA A 96 5.49 -14.55 -0.63
CA ALA A 96 4.81 -15.41 -1.61
C ALA A 96 3.52 -14.80 -2.22
N GLY A 97 3.21 -13.53 -1.96
CA GLY A 97 1.96 -12.93 -2.44
C GLY A 97 1.78 -11.49 -1.99
N ALA A 98 2.80 -10.66 -2.21
CA ALA A 98 2.69 -9.21 -1.98
C ALA A 98 2.02 -8.50 -3.18
N ASP A 99 0.84 -8.97 -3.59
CA ASP A 99 -0.14 -8.07 -4.15
C ASP A 99 -0.91 -7.46 -2.97
N LEU A 100 -0.48 -6.26 -2.58
CA LEU A 100 -1.27 -5.37 -1.73
C LEU A 100 -2.53 -4.94 -2.51
N HIS A 101 -3.44 -5.89 -2.73
CA HIS A 101 -4.82 -5.57 -3.05
C HIS A 101 -5.48 -5.05 -1.76
N VAL A 102 -5.19 -3.80 -1.45
CA VAL A 102 -6.11 -3.00 -0.64
C VAL A 102 -7.45 -3.08 -1.36
N THR A 103 -8.46 -3.70 -0.75
CA THR A 103 -9.78 -3.78 -1.37
C THR A 103 -10.24 -2.37 -1.74
N ARG A 104 -10.94 -2.22 -2.87
CA ARG A 104 -11.46 -0.93 -3.34
C ARG A 104 -12.21 -0.18 -2.22
N SER A 105 -12.85 -0.91 -1.29
CA SER A 105 -13.55 -0.33 -0.14
C SER A 105 -12.60 0.14 0.97
N GLU A 106 -11.48 -0.55 1.20
CA GLU A 106 -10.47 -0.14 2.19
C GLU A 106 -9.59 0.99 1.64
N ALA A 107 -9.24 0.95 0.35
CA ALA A 107 -8.62 2.08 -0.34
C ALA A 107 -9.52 3.31 -0.31
N VAL A 108 -10.82 3.17 -0.57
CA VAL A 108 -11.81 4.27 -0.46
C VAL A 108 -11.97 4.76 0.98
N ARG A 109 -11.94 3.87 1.99
CA ARG A 109 -11.98 4.26 3.41
C ARG A 109 -10.68 4.91 3.87
N ALA A 110 -9.52 4.38 3.47
CA ALA A 110 -8.22 4.99 3.72
C ALA A 110 -8.14 6.37 3.03
N THR A 111 -8.55 6.45 1.76
CA THR A 111 -8.63 7.70 0.98
C THR A 111 -9.53 8.73 1.68
N ARG A 112 -10.73 8.35 2.16
CA ARG A 112 -11.60 9.25 2.93
C ARG A 112 -10.99 9.71 4.25
N ARG A 113 -10.21 8.87 4.94
CA ARG A 113 -9.50 9.26 6.18
C ARG A 113 -8.37 10.24 5.90
N VAL A 114 -7.62 10.05 4.80
CA VAL A 114 -6.52 10.94 4.43
C VAL A 114 -7.03 12.26 3.84
N ASP A 115 -8.18 12.27 3.14
CA ASP A 115 -8.84 13.50 2.69
C ASP A 115 -9.22 14.47 3.83
N GLN A 116 -9.31 13.96 5.06
CA GLN A 116 -9.59 14.76 6.26
C GLN A 116 -8.30 15.24 6.95
N LEU A 117 -7.12 14.84 6.50
CA LEU A 117 -5.86 15.33 7.04
C LEU A 117 -5.58 16.72 6.48
N LYS A 118 -6.04 17.74 7.20
CA LYS A 118 -5.59 19.13 6.97
C LYS A 118 -4.12 19.26 7.43
N PRO A 119 -3.33 20.21 6.89
CA PRO A 119 -1.91 20.39 7.27
C PRO A 119 -1.69 20.48 8.78
N ASN A 120 -2.58 21.18 9.51
CA ASN A 120 -2.53 21.29 10.96
C ASN A 120 -2.70 19.95 11.71
N ARG A 121 -3.26 18.92 11.06
CA ARG A 121 -3.40 17.58 11.66
C ARG A 121 -2.11 16.77 11.61
N LEU A 122 -1.23 17.02 10.65
CA LEU A 122 0.11 16.42 10.60
C LEU A 122 0.95 16.92 11.78
N ASP A 123 0.85 18.22 12.10
CA ASP A 123 1.51 18.80 13.26
C ASP A 123 0.95 18.22 14.55
N ALA A 124 -0.37 18.04 14.65
CA ALA A 124 -1.00 17.42 15.80
C ALA A 124 -0.55 15.96 16.03
N ILE A 125 -0.28 15.20 14.97
CA ILE A 125 0.28 13.84 15.07
C ILE A 125 1.68 13.88 15.70
N SER A 126 2.55 14.77 15.21
CA SER A 126 3.91 14.95 15.75
C SER A 126 3.87 15.40 17.20
N GLN A 127 2.99 16.34 17.56
CA GLN A 127 2.78 16.81 18.94
C GLN A 127 2.26 15.71 19.87
N ALA A 128 1.32 14.88 19.41
CA ALA A 128 0.81 13.75 20.18
C ALA A 128 1.91 12.74 20.52
N TRP A 129 2.79 12.44 19.56
CA TRP A 129 3.94 11.60 19.80
C TRP A 129 4.95 12.24 20.77
N ALA A 130 5.26 13.53 20.62
CA ALA A 130 6.15 14.24 21.54
C ALA A 130 5.62 14.26 22.99
N HIS A 131 4.29 14.23 23.15
CA HIS A 131 3.69 14.11 24.48
C HIS A 131 3.88 12.71 25.08
N VAL A 132 3.79 11.64 24.28
CA VAL A 132 3.89 10.25 24.75
C VAL A 132 5.36 9.81 24.88
N ARG A 133 6.25 10.36 24.06
CA ARG A 133 7.68 10.04 24.02
C ARG A 133 8.52 11.32 24.00
N PRO A 134 8.59 12.06 25.11
CA PRO A 134 9.34 13.32 25.22
C PRO A 134 10.86 13.11 25.06
N ASP A 135 11.33 11.89 25.15
CA ASP A 135 12.72 11.46 24.94
C ASP A 135 13.13 11.40 23.45
N VAL A 136 12.19 11.53 22.52
CA VAL A 136 12.41 11.41 21.07
C VAL A 136 12.10 12.73 20.38
N ASP A 137 13.01 13.20 19.51
CA ASP A 137 12.73 14.33 18.62
C ASP A 137 11.82 13.88 17.46
N PHE A 138 10.57 14.31 17.50
CA PHE A 138 9.57 14.01 16.47
C PHE A 138 9.53 15.01 15.32
N TRP A 139 10.44 15.99 15.26
CA TRP A 139 10.52 16.90 14.13
C TRP A 139 10.83 16.13 12.83
N LEU A 140 11.85 15.25 12.87
CA LEU A 140 12.28 14.48 11.70
C LEU A 140 11.24 13.47 11.23
N PRO A 141 10.63 12.60 12.08
CA PRO A 141 9.50 11.78 11.69
C PRO A 141 8.33 12.59 11.13
N GLY A 142 8.02 13.75 11.71
CA GLY A 142 6.98 14.65 11.21
C GLY A 142 7.28 15.22 9.82
N PHE A 143 8.56 15.50 9.55
CA PHE A 143 9.00 15.92 8.23
C PHE A 143 8.75 14.83 7.18
N PHE A 144 9.15 13.57 7.46
CA PHE A 144 8.90 12.45 6.55
C PHE A 144 7.40 12.18 6.37
N LEU A 145 6.58 12.32 7.41
CA LEU A 145 5.13 12.22 7.30
C LEU A 145 4.55 13.28 6.35
N ARG A 146 5.09 14.49 6.32
CA ARG A 146 4.68 15.53 5.34
C ARG A 146 5.08 15.16 3.91
N ILE A 147 6.23 14.51 3.71
CA ILE A 147 6.65 13.99 2.39
C ILE A 147 5.67 12.92 1.90
N GLU A 148 5.33 11.95 2.75
CA GLU A 148 4.35 10.90 2.43
C GLU A 148 2.99 11.51 2.07
N TYR A 149 2.55 12.50 2.83
CA TYR A 149 1.29 13.18 2.56
C TYR A 149 1.33 14.00 1.25
N ALA A 150 2.43 14.67 0.97
CA ALA A 150 2.63 15.39 -0.29
C ALA A 150 2.62 14.42 -1.48
N HIS A 151 3.28 13.27 -1.37
CA HIS A 151 3.24 12.20 -2.37
C HIS A 151 1.81 11.70 -2.59
N TYR A 152 1.07 11.41 -1.51
CA TYR A 152 -0.34 11.01 -1.58
C TYR A 152 -1.20 12.03 -2.33
N LEU A 153 -1.07 13.32 -2.02
CA LEU A 153 -1.80 14.39 -2.71
C LEU A 153 -1.43 14.49 -4.19
N HIS A 154 -0.16 14.27 -4.52
CA HIS A 154 0.30 14.22 -5.91
C HIS A 154 -0.30 13.04 -6.65
N ASP A 155 -0.25 11.83 -6.07
CA ASP A 155 -0.81 10.61 -6.67
C ASP A 155 -2.31 10.76 -6.95
N ARG A 156 -3.07 11.35 -6.04
CA ARG A 156 -4.48 11.67 -6.27
C ARG A 156 -4.73 12.55 -7.50
N ARG A 157 -3.85 13.51 -7.77
CA ARG A 157 -3.95 14.35 -8.98
C ARG A 157 -3.71 13.53 -10.24
N VAL A 158 -2.70 12.68 -10.22
CA VAL A 158 -2.43 11.76 -11.33
C VAL A 158 -3.61 10.81 -11.55
N GLN A 159 -4.23 10.30 -10.48
CA GLN A 159 -5.44 9.48 -10.55
C GLN A 159 -6.61 10.22 -11.24
N GLU A 160 -6.82 11.48 -10.89
CA GLU A 160 -7.89 12.27 -11.50
C GLU A 160 -7.63 12.53 -12.99
N VAL A 161 -6.38 12.85 -13.36
CA VAL A 161 -5.98 13.00 -14.77
C VAL A 161 -6.14 11.69 -15.53
N ALA A 162 -5.74 10.56 -14.95
CA ALA A 162 -5.90 9.24 -15.56
C ALA A 162 -7.38 8.89 -15.77
N LYS A 163 -8.25 9.16 -14.78
CA LYS A 163 -9.69 8.95 -14.88
C LYS A 163 -10.32 9.77 -16.00
N GLN A 164 -9.93 11.04 -16.13
CA GLN A 164 -10.40 11.91 -17.22
C GLN A 164 -9.92 11.44 -18.59
N ALA A 165 -8.78 10.77 -18.67
CA ALA A 165 -8.25 10.14 -19.89
C ALA A 165 -8.86 8.75 -20.17
N GLY A 166 -9.79 8.28 -19.34
CA GLY A 166 -10.42 6.96 -19.49
C GLY A 166 -9.53 5.79 -19.12
N THR A 167 -8.50 6.02 -18.30
CA THR A 167 -7.55 4.98 -17.87
C THR A 167 -7.38 5.00 -16.33
N ASN A 168 -6.50 4.17 -15.80
CA ASN A 168 -6.15 4.15 -14.38
C ASN A 168 -4.73 4.71 -14.16
N VAL A 169 -4.38 5.01 -12.90
CA VAL A 169 -3.09 5.61 -12.55
C VAL A 169 -1.91 4.73 -12.95
N GLY A 170 -2.02 3.41 -12.78
CA GLY A 170 -0.95 2.49 -13.15
C GLY A 170 -0.66 2.44 -14.65
N ASP A 171 -1.71 2.43 -15.47
CA ASP A 171 -1.62 2.49 -16.92
C ASP A 171 -1.10 3.86 -17.37
N MET A 172 -1.53 4.96 -16.71
CA MET A 172 -1.02 6.30 -16.97
C MET A 172 0.48 6.39 -16.71
N HIS A 173 1.00 5.80 -15.63
CA HIS A 173 2.44 5.79 -15.37
C HIS A 173 3.22 5.07 -16.48
N VAL A 174 2.67 3.98 -17.05
CA VAL A 174 3.29 3.31 -18.20
C VAL A 174 3.32 4.21 -19.43
N LEU A 175 2.20 4.90 -19.74
CA LEU A 175 2.15 5.84 -20.86
C LEU A 175 3.17 6.98 -20.72
N LEU A 176 3.28 7.55 -19.51
CA LEU A 176 4.22 8.63 -19.21
C LEU A 176 5.68 8.13 -19.24
N ALA A 177 5.97 6.91 -18.78
CA ALA A 177 7.29 6.30 -18.86
C ALA A 177 7.72 6.11 -20.33
N LEU A 178 6.85 5.52 -21.15
CA LEU A 178 7.11 5.36 -22.58
C LEU A 178 7.34 6.72 -23.26
N ARG A 179 6.53 7.73 -22.92
CA ARG A 179 6.62 9.07 -23.53
C ARG A 179 7.94 9.78 -23.24
N ARG A 180 8.48 9.65 -22.01
CA ARG A 180 9.73 10.31 -21.63
C ARG A 180 10.98 9.64 -22.25
N ASN A 181 10.87 8.40 -22.74
CA ASN A 181 11.95 7.69 -23.42
C ASN A 181 12.12 8.07 -24.89
N GLY A 182 11.65 9.24 -25.29
CA GLY A 182 11.90 9.84 -26.60
C GLY A 182 10.74 9.75 -27.59
N PRO A 183 10.97 10.25 -28.83
CA PRO A 183 9.92 10.31 -29.86
C PRO A 183 9.39 8.94 -30.26
N ASP A 184 10.23 7.93 -30.30
CA ASP A 184 9.82 6.55 -30.61
C ASP A 184 9.35 5.79 -29.37
N GLY A 185 9.68 6.26 -28.17
CA GLY A 185 9.15 5.82 -26.88
C GLY A 185 9.09 4.30 -26.65
N ALA A 186 9.99 3.54 -27.30
CA ALA A 186 9.98 2.10 -27.25
C ALA A 186 10.86 1.58 -26.11
N MET A 187 10.28 0.76 -25.23
CA MET A 187 10.98 0.17 -24.09
C MET A 187 10.72 -1.33 -24.00
N ARG A 188 11.68 -2.06 -23.40
CA ARG A 188 11.43 -3.44 -23.02
C ARG A 188 10.49 -3.49 -21.80
N PRO A 189 9.58 -4.46 -21.71
CA PRO A 189 8.77 -4.65 -20.50
C PRO A 189 9.61 -4.78 -19.22
N THR A 190 10.82 -5.37 -19.33
CA THR A 190 11.79 -5.49 -18.24
C THR A 190 12.28 -4.14 -17.72
N ASP A 191 12.47 -3.17 -18.60
CA ASP A 191 12.94 -1.84 -18.23
C ASP A 191 11.80 -1.04 -17.60
N LEU A 192 10.58 -1.19 -18.12
CA LEU A 192 9.39 -0.58 -17.55
C LEU A 192 9.11 -1.00 -16.11
N TYR A 193 9.20 -2.30 -15.76
CA TYR A 193 8.92 -2.71 -14.38
C TYR A 193 10.01 -2.22 -13.42
N ARG A 194 11.28 -2.15 -13.85
CA ARG A 194 12.37 -1.61 -13.04
C ARG A 194 12.21 -0.11 -12.81
N GLU A 195 11.90 0.62 -13.88
CA GLU A 195 11.74 2.08 -13.81
C GLU A 195 10.53 2.50 -12.98
N LEU A 196 9.42 1.75 -13.06
CA LEU A 196 8.18 2.04 -12.33
C LEU A 196 8.15 1.39 -10.93
N LEU A 197 9.22 0.67 -10.53
CA LEU A 197 9.32 0.01 -9.23
C LEU A 197 8.13 -0.92 -8.92
N VAL A 198 7.69 -1.67 -9.93
CA VAL A 198 6.57 -2.60 -9.82
C VAL A 198 6.98 -4.02 -10.23
N THR A 199 6.15 -5.02 -9.97
CA THR A 199 6.43 -6.41 -10.37
C THR A 199 6.26 -6.64 -11.88
N SER A 200 6.94 -7.64 -12.43
CA SER A 200 6.80 -8.03 -13.84
C SER A 200 5.35 -8.40 -14.20
N GLY A 201 4.66 -9.10 -13.31
CA GLY A 201 3.24 -9.45 -13.49
C GLY A 201 2.33 -8.22 -13.55
N ALA A 202 2.61 -7.20 -12.73
CA ALA A 202 1.87 -5.94 -12.78
C ALA A 202 2.05 -5.21 -14.11
N ILE A 203 3.28 -5.17 -14.66
CA ILE A 203 3.54 -4.58 -15.98
C ILE A 203 2.84 -5.35 -17.08
N THR A 204 2.90 -6.69 -17.09
CA THR A 204 2.20 -7.50 -18.09
C THR A 204 0.72 -7.16 -18.13
N LYS A 205 0.03 -7.16 -16.97
CA LYS A 205 -1.39 -6.81 -16.87
C LYS A 205 -1.69 -5.39 -17.38
N ARG A 206 -0.84 -4.41 -17.07
CA ARG A 206 -1.01 -3.03 -17.55
C ARG A 206 -0.81 -2.93 -19.06
N LEU A 207 0.19 -3.60 -19.61
CA LEU A 207 0.44 -3.63 -21.04
C LEU A 207 -0.73 -4.29 -21.80
N ASP A 208 -1.28 -5.40 -21.29
CA ASP A 208 -2.45 -6.06 -21.87
C ASP A 208 -3.67 -5.12 -21.88
N SER A 209 -3.90 -4.40 -20.78
CA SER A 209 -4.95 -3.37 -20.68
C SER A 209 -4.76 -2.25 -21.70
N LEU A 210 -3.55 -1.73 -21.82
CA LEU A 210 -3.20 -0.64 -22.74
C LEU A 210 -3.25 -1.08 -24.22
N MET A 211 -2.86 -2.32 -24.53
CA MET A 211 -3.00 -2.90 -25.86
C MET A 211 -4.46 -3.08 -26.24
N ALA A 212 -5.30 -3.58 -25.33
CA ALA A 212 -6.74 -3.69 -25.56
C ALA A 212 -7.39 -2.33 -25.84
N GLN A 213 -6.89 -1.25 -25.22
CA GLN A 213 -7.30 0.13 -25.46
C GLN A 213 -6.65 0.76 -26.70
N LYS A 214 -5.75 0.06 -27.38
CA LYS A 214 -4.98 0.54 -28.54
C LYS A 214 -4.15 1.80 -28.21
N LEU A 215 -3.62 1.89 -27.01
CA LEU A 215 -2.76 2.99 -26.54
C LEU A 215 -1.27 2.67 -26.67
N VAL A 216 -0.93 1.38 -26.62
CA VAL A 216 0.41 0.87 -26.88
C VAL A 216 0.37 -0.29 -27.88
N GLU A 217 1.49 -0.57 -28.50
CA GLU A 217 1.69 -1.70 -29.43
C GLU A 217 3.03 -2.36 -29.18
N ARG A 218 3.14 -3.65 -29.52
CA ARG A 218 4.41 -4.39 -29.51
C ARG A 218 5.11 -4.20 -30.85
N VAL A 219 6.41 -4.02 -30.80
CA VAL A 219 7.29 -3.91 -31.96
C VAL A 219 8.54 -4.76 -31.79
N ALA A 220 9.06 -5.30 -32.86
CA ALA A 220 10.33 -6.02 -32.84
C ALA A 220 11.49 -5.05 -32.56
N ALA A 221 12.44 -5.46 -31.74
CA ALA A 221 13.66 -4.70 -31.56
C ALA A 221 14.53 -4.75 -32.85
N VAL A 222 15.08 -3.63 -33.21
CA VAL A 222 16.01 -3.56 -34.35
C VAL A 222 17.25 -4.39 -34.00
N GLY A 223 17.58 -5.39 -34.82
CA GLY A 223 18.76 -6.25 -34.64
C GLY A 223 18.54 -7.46 -33.71
N ASP A 224 17.44 -7.57 -32.98
CA ASP A 224 17.12 -8.72 -32.13
C ASP A 224 15.64 -9.11 -32.23
N ARG A 225 15.36 -10.07 -33.11
CA ARG A 225 13.97 -10.58 -33.34
C ARG A 225 13.38 -11.32 -32.15
N ARG A 226 14.17 -11.63 -31.11
CA ARG A 226 13.69 -12.30 -29.87
C ARG A 226 13.28 -11.31 -28.78
N SER A 227 13.67 -10.04 -28.93
CA SER A 227 13.32 -8.98 -27.99
C SER A 227 12.12 -8.19 -28.49
N GLU A 228 11.04 -8.21 -27.73
CA GLU A 228 9.88 -7.36 -27.97
C GLU A 228 10.01 -6.03 -27.21
N LEU A 229 9.77 -4.95 -27.92
CA LEU A 229 9.60 -3.62 -27.35
C LEU A 229 8.12 -3.23 -27.33
N VAL A 230 7.77 -2.35 -26.41
CA VAL A 230 6.45 -1.73 -26.35
C VAL A 230 6.62 -0.25 -26.63
N ARG A 231 5.79 0.32 -27.50
CA ARG A 231 5.77 1.76 -27.78
C ARG A 231 4.36 2.33 -27.74
N LEU A 232 4.28 3.63 -27.67
CA LEU A 232 3.00 4.36 -27.76
C LEU A 232 2.47 4.33 -29.20
N THR A 233 1.15 4.15 -29.35
CA THR A 233 0.44 4.47 -30.58
C THR A 233 0.28 6.00 -30.68
N ARG A 234 -0.18 6.52 -31.84
CA ARG A 234 -0.53 7.96 -31.98
C ARG A 234 -1.55 8.39 -30.91
N ARG A 235 -2.52 7.53 -30.61
CA ARG A 235 -3.53 7.78 -29.57
C ARG A 235 -2.92 7.78 -28.17
N GLY A 236 -2.05 6.83 -27.86
CA GLY A 236 -1.32 6.77 -26.60
C GLY A 236 -0.44 7.99 -26.39
N LEU A 237 0.26 8.43 -27.42
CA LEU A 237 1.09 9.65 -27.41
C LEU A 237 0.26 10.90 -27.07
N ALA A 238 -0.88 11.08 -27.77
CA ALA A 238 -1.75 12.24 -27.52
C ALA A 238 -2.30 12.25 -26.07
N ILE A 239 -2.67 11.08 -25.53
CA ILE A 239 -3.13 10.95 -24.14
C ILE A 239 -1.99 11.24 -23.16
N ALA A 240 -0.79 10.71 -23.38
CA ALA A 240 0.35 10.97 -22.52
C ALA A 240 0.73 12.46 -22.48
N ASP A 241 0.78 13.12 -23.64
CA ASP A 241 1.09 14.55 -23.73
C ASP A 241 0.00 15.41 -23.06
N ALA A 242 -1.27 15.12 -23.30
CA ALA A 242 -2.38 15.82 -22.65
C ALA A 242 -2.35 15.63 -21.12
N ALA A 243 -2.05 14.43 -20.64
CA ALA A 243 -1.94 14.13 -19.21
C ALA A 243 -0.77 14.90 -18.59
N MET A 244 0.41 14.88 -19.21
CA MET A 244 1.57 15.61 -18.71
C MET A 244 1.31 17.12 -18.65
N ASN A 245 0.69 17.71 -19.67
CA ASN A 245 0.32 19.12 -19.69
C ASN A 245 -0.62 19.48 -18.53
N ARG A 246 -1.62 18.64 -18.24
CA ARG A 246 -2.55 18.85 -17.12
C ARG A 246 -1.84 18.75 -15.77
N ILE A 247 -0.99 17.74 -15.58
CA ILE A 247 -0.20 17.57 -14.36
C ILE A 247 0.70 18.79 -14.15
N ALA A 248 1.45 19.18 -15.18
CA ALA A 248 2.35 20.32 -15.10
C ALA A 248 1.62 21.64 -14.81
N SER A 249 0.46 21.87 -15.44
CA SER A 249 -0.36 23.05 -15.16
C SER A 249 -0.85 23.06 -13.71
N SER A 250 -1.38 21.93 -13.22
CA SER A 250 -1.88 21.85 -11.85
C SER A 250 -0.77 22.09 -10.81
N LEU A 251 0.45 21.61 -11.07
CA LEU A 251 1.60 21.86 -10.20
C LEU A 251 2.02 23.34 -10.21
N LYS A 252 2.00 24.01 -11.37
CA LYS A 252 2.25 25.46 -11.45
C LYS A 252 1.22 26.25 -10.63
N ASP A 253 -0.05 25.86 -10.68
CA ASP A 253 -1.11 26.52 -9.91
C ASP A 253 -0.90 26.36 -8.40
N ILE A 254 -0.47 25.17 -7.95
CA ILE A 254 -0.14 24.92 -6.54
C ILE A 254 1.02 25.77 -6.09
N VAL A 255 2.10 25.81 -6.85
CA VAL A 255 3.28 26.64 -6.53
C VAL A 255 2.88 28.11 -6.43
N ARG A 256 2.08 28.61 -7.39
CA ARG A 256 1.56 29.99 -7.36
C ARG A 256 0.71 30.24 -6.10
N ALA A 257 -0.21 29.31 -5.77
CA ALA A 257 -1.09 29.47 -4.62
C ALA A 257 -0.35 29.34 -3.27
N SER A 258 0.76 28.61 -3.22
CA SER A 258 1.56 28.44 -2.00
C SER A 258 2.41 29.69 -1.65
N GLY A 259 2.65 30.59 -2.62
CA GLY A 259 3.55 31.73 -2.45
C GLY A 259 5.04 31.35 -2.39
N VAL A 260 5.38 30.05 -2.55
CA VAL A 260 6.78 29.58 -2.54
C VAL A 260 7.48 30.02 -3.81
N SER A 261 8.61 30.69 -3.68
CA SER A 261 9.42 31.15 -4.79
C SER A 261 10.16 30.00 -5.49
N HIS A 262 10.56 30.24 -6.74
CA HIS A 262 11.37 29.27 -7.49
C HIS A 262 12.73 28.97 -6.81
N ALA A 263 13.33 29.97 -6.17
CA ALA A 263 14.61 29.81 -5.46
C ALA A 263 14.46 28.89 -4.24
N GLU A 264 13.37 29.03 -3.46
CA GLU A 264 13.07 28.14 -2.33
C GLU A 264 12.81 26.71 -2.80
N LEU A 265 12.03 26.51 -3.88
CA LEU A 265 11.80 25.18 -4.45
C LEU A 265 13.10 24.53 -4.92
N LYS A 266 13.98 25.28 -5.57
CA LYS A 266 15.29 24.79 -6.00
C LYS A 266 16.14 24.35 -4.81
N HIS A 267 16.16 25.15 -3.74
CA HIS A 267 16.88 24.79 -2.52
C HIS A 267 16.32 23.48 -1.88
N VAL A 268 14.99 23.35 -1.84
CA VAL A 268 14.32 22.12 -1.36
C VAL A 268 14.71 20.92 -2.23
N ASP A 269 14.69 21.06 -3.58
CA ASP A 269 15.08 19.98 -4.50
C ASP A 269 16.54 19.54 -4.27
N ASP A 270 17.48 20.50 -4.08
CA ASP A 270 18.88 20.20 -3.77
C ASP A 270 19.03 19.45 -2.43
N CYS A 271 18.23 19.82 -1.41
CA CYS A 271 18.20 19.10 -0.14
C CYS A 271 17.66 17.67 -0.31
N PHE A 272 16.57 17.50 -1.06
CA PHE A 272 15.99 16.18 -1.34
C PHE A 272 16.95 15.27 -2.10
N ARG A 273 17.66 15.77 -3.10
CA ARG A 273 18.69 14.99 -3.84
C ARG A 273 19.74 14.43 -2.89
N ARG A 274 20.21 15.23 -1.93
CA ARG A 274 21.20 14.79 -0.93
C ARG A 274 20.62 13.75 0.03
N LEU A 275 19.36 13.92 0.47
CA LEU A 275 18.67 12.94 1.32
C LEU A 275 18.50 11.60 0.61
N ILE A 276 18.02 11.61 -0.66
CA ILE A 276 17.82 10.40 -1.45
C ILE A 276 19.16 9.68 -1.70
N ALA A 277 20.23 10.42 -1.94
CA ALA A 277 21.56 9.81 -2.16
C ALA A 277 22.14 9.16 -0.90
N ALA A 278 21.63 9.49 0.29
CA ALA A 278 22.05 8.92 1.57
C ALA A 278 21.18 7.74 2.03
N MET A 279 20.07 7.46 1.35
CA MET A 279 19.16 6.33 1.62
C MET A 279 19.55 5.07 0.84
#